data_bf0ae6f1cb809352261e24fe7ba36e6d
#
_entry.id   bf0ae6f1cb809352261e24fe7ba36e6d
#
_cell.length_a   1.000
_cell.length_b   1.000
_cell.length_c   1.000
_cell.angle_alpha   90.00
_cell.angle_beta   90.00
_cell.angle_gamma   90.00
#
_symmetry.space_group_name_H-M   'P 1'
#
loop_
_entity.id
_entity.type
_entity.pdbx_description
1 polymer ?
#
loop_
_entity_poly.entity_id
_entity_poly.type
_entity_poly.pdbx_seq_one_letter_code
_entity_poly.pdbx_strand_id
1 'polypeptide(L)'
;SILGADWSVFGLLMAFFLTIAVILVTMGGQLSTMVTDCVQGIFSYWVYALLVAVILTTFSMSQFRDVMLARPPGESFINPFDTGKLTDFNILFVFISIFAAIYSRMAWQGNSGYNSAGASPHEQKMGGVLGYWRAGFVTVMVPLLVYGAYTFLNHPDFAAQAGLVNAELAERIQFDSAATTE
;
A
#
# COMPACT_ATOMS: atom_id res chain seq x y z
N SER A 1 -32.71 -2.09 8.45
CA SER A 1 -32.43 -2.59 9.82
C SER A 1 -32.59 -4.10 9.86
N ILE A 2 -31.54 -4.80 10.25
CA ILE A 2 -31.61 -6.25 10.55
C ILE A 2 -31.79 -6.35 12.07
N LEU A 3 -32.85 -7.01 12.54
CA LEU A 3 -33.18 -7.18 13.96
C LEU A 3 -33.47 -5.87 14.74
N GLY A 4 -33.90 -4.80 14.07
CA GLY A 4 -34.27 -3.54 14.74
C GLY A 4 -33.10 -2.65 15.18
N ALA A 5 -31.85 -2.99 14.79
CA ALA A 5 -30.69 -2.16 15.01
C ALA A 5 -30.11 -1.70 13.66
N ASP A 6 -29.75 -0.45 13.54
CA ASP A 6 -29.06 0.10 12.38
C ASP A 6 -27.57 -0.26 12.44
N TRP A 7 -27.24 -1.41 11.89
CA TRP A 7 -25.86 -1.87 11.79
C TRP A 7 -25.19 -1.18 10.59
N SER A 8 -24.07 -0.55 10.80
CA SER A 8 -23.26 -0.06 9.69
C SER A 8 -22.78 -1.24 8.83
N VAL A 9 -22.81 -1.11 7.52
CA VAL A 9 -22.26 -2.12 6.59
C VAL A 9 -20.81 -2.48 6.95
N PHE A 10 -20.04 -1.50 7.37
CA PHE A 10 -18.67 -1.68 7.88
C PHE A 10 -18.62 -2.61 9.09
N GLY A 11 -19.50 -2.43 10.09
CA GLY A 11 -19.54 -3.27 11.28
C GLY A 11 -19.89 -4.73 10.95
N LEU A 12 -20.82 -4.96 10.04
CA LEU A 12 -21.18 -6.30 9.57
C LEU A 12 -20.03 -6.99 8.84
N LEU A 13 -19.36 -6.28 7.93
CA LEU A 13 -18.21 -6.81 7.20
C LEU A 13 -17.05 -7.12 8.16
N MET A 14 -16.76 -6.23 9.10
CA MET A 14 -15.73 -6.47 10.12
C MET A 14 -16.04 -7.70 10.97
N ALA A 15 -17.28 -7.84 11.46
CA ALA A 15 -17.70 -9.00 12.24
C ALA A 15 -17.57 -10.30 11.43
N PHE A 16 -17.96 -10.28 10.16
CA PHE A 16 -17.85 -11.42 9.26
C PHE A 16 -16.38 -11.86 9.05
N PHE A 17 -15.50 -10.93 8.68
CA PHE A 17 -14.09 -11.26 8.45
C PHE A 17 -13.36 -11.64 9.73
N LEU A 18 -13.64 -11.00 10.86
CA LEU A 18 -13.07 -11.38 12.15
C LEU A 18 -13.53 -12.78 12.57
N THR A 19 -14.79 -13.14 12.34
CA THR A 19 -15.29 -14.48 12.63
C THR A 19 -14.56 -15.54 11.81
N ILE A 20 -14.37 -15.31 10.51
CA ILE A 20 -13.58 -16.22 9.65
C ILE A 20 -12.14 -16.33 10.17
N ALA A 21 -11.49 -15.21 10.50
CA ALA A 21 -10.13 -15.22 11.01
C ALA A 21 -10.01 -16.01 12.33
N VAL A 22 -10.95 -15.81 13.28
CA VAL A 22 -10.99 -16.56 14.52
C VAL A 22 -11.18 -18.05 14.28
N ILE A 23 -12.09 -18.45 13.39
CA ILE A 23 -12.31 -19.86 13.05
C ILE A 23 -11.03 -20.48 12.47
N LEU A 24 -10.38 -19.82 11.53
CA LEU A 24 -9.12 -20.30 10.93
C LEU A 24 -8.02 -20.48 11.96
N VAL A 25 -7.83 -19.51 12.86
CA VAL A 25 -6.80 -19.56 13.89
C VAL A 25 -7.12 -20.63 14.95
N THR A 26 -8.38 -20.76 15.38
CA THR A 26 -8.78 -21.72 16.40
C THR A 26 -8.78 -23.17 15.92
N MET A 27 -9.15 -23.42 14.66
CA MET A 27 -9.18 -24.76 14.08
C MET A 27 -7.83 -25.24 13.58
N GLY A 28 -7.03 -24.37 12.98
CA GLY A 28 -5.78 -24.74 12.32
C GLY A 28 -4.51 -24.28 13.03
N GLY A 29 -4.65 -23.45 14.05
CA GLY A 29 -3.51 -22.90 14.76
C GLY A 29 -2.57 -22.08 13.88
N GLN A 30 -1.34 -21.91 14.33
CA GLN A 30 -0.32 -21.13 13.63
C GLN A 30 0.07 -21.70 12.25
N LEU A 31 0.06 -23.02 12.11
CA LEU A 31 0.40 -23.67 10.85
C LEU A 31 -0.60 -23.29 9.74
N SER A 32 -1.90 -23.31 10.06
CA SER A 32 -2.94 -22.93 9.10
C SER A 32 -2.79 -21.47 8.65
N THR A 33 -2.49 -20.57 9.59
CA THR A 33 -2.24 -19.16 9.28
C THR A 33 -1.03 -19.00 8.33
N MET A 34 0.07 -19.70 8.61
CA MET A 34 1.28 -19.67 7.76
C MET A 34 1.02 -20.18 6.34
N VAL A 35 0.26 -21.27 6.21
CA VAL A 35 -0.09 -21.82 4.89
C VAL A 35 -1.00 -20.85 4.14
N THR A 36 -1.99 -20.28 4.80
CA THR A 36 -2.90 -19.29 4.21
C THR A 36 -2.13 -18.05 3.75
N ASP A 37 -1.23 -17.53 4.56
CA ASP A 37 -0.38 -16.38 4.21
C ASP A 37 0.53 -16.69 3.01
N CYS A 38 1.05 -17.92 2.94
CA CYS A 38 1.86 -18.35 1.81
C CYS A 38 1.05 -18.36 0.50
N VAL A 39 -0.14 -18.96 0.50
CA VAL A 39 -1.02 -19.03 -0.66
C VAL A 39 -1.46 -17.61 -1.07
N GLN A 40 -1.89 -16.79 -0.12
CA GLN A 40 -2.25 -15.41 -0.36
C GLN A 40 -1.06 -14.61 -0.91
N GLY A 41 0.14 -14.85 -0.38
CA GLY A 41 1.36 -14.22 -0.86
C GLY A 41 1.63 -14.53 -2.33
N ILE A 42 1.54 -15.80 -2.74
CA ILE A 42 1.74 -16.21 -4.15
C ILE A 42 0.70 -15.54 -5.05
N PHE A 43 -0.58 -15.54 -4.65
CA PHE A 43 -1.64 -14.88 -5.41
C PHE A 43 -1.39 -13.37 -5.56
N SER A 44 -0.99 -12.72 -4.48
CA SER A 44 -0.69 -11.28 -4.49
C SER A 44 0.43 -10.91 -5.45
N TYR A 45 1.43 -11.78 -5.63
CA TYR A 45 2.50 -11.51 -6.61
C TYR A 45 2.01 -11.44 -8.05
N TRP A 46 1.10 -12.33 -8.42
CA TRP A 46 0.53 -12.29 -9.77
C TRP A 46 -0.25 -11.00 -9.99
N VAL A 47 -1.01 -10.57 -8.99
CA VAL A 47 -1.74 -9.30 -9.06
C VAL A 47 -0.77 -8.12 -9.17
N TYR A 48 0.30 -8.09 -8.37
CA TYR A 48 1.29 -7.02 -8.42
C TYR A 48 2.06 -7.02 -9.74
N ALA A 49 2.45 -8.19 -10.25
CA ALA A 49 3.10 -8.29 -11.54
C ALA A 49 2.20 -7.79 -12.67
N LEU A 50 0.92 -8.13 -12.65
CA LEU A 50 -0.06 -7.64 -13.61
C LEU A 50 -0.21 -6.12 -13.53
N LEU A 51 -0.33 -5.55 -12.33
CA LEU A 51 -0.43 -4.10 -12.14
C LEU A 51 0.81 -3.37 -12.64
N VAL A 52 2.01 -3.88 -12.34
CA VAL A 52 3.26 -3.32 -12.86
C VAL A 52 3.30 -3.39 -14.37
N ALA A 53 2.92 -4.54 -14.96
CA ALA A 53 2.86 -4.69 -16.41
C ALA A 53 1.89 -3.70 -17.05
N VAL A 54 0.70 -3.52 -16.49
CA VAL A 54 -0.30 -2.54 -16.97
C VAL A 54 0.25 -1.13 -16.90
N ILE A 55 0.89 -0.73 -15.80
CA ILE A 55 1.46 0.61 -15.66
C ILE A 55 2.56 0.84 -16.70
N LEU A 56 3.50 -0.11 -16.83
CA LEU A 56 4.62 0.02 -17.77
C LEU A 56 4.22 -0.06 -19.24
N THR A 57 3.08 -0.66 -19.55
CA THR A 57 2.52 -0.66 -20.93
C THR A 57 1.66 0.56 -21.21
N THR A 58 1.06 1.16 -20.18
CA THR A 58 0.21 2.36 -20.31
C THR A 58 1.04 3.64 -20.39
N PHE A 59 2.10 3.72 -19.59
CA PHE A 59 2.94 4.91 -19.46
C PHE A 59 4.36 4.65 -20.00
N SER A 60 4.88 5.59 -20.78
CA SER A 60 6.29 5.57 -21.20
C SER A 60 7.18 6.17 -20.12
N MET A 61 8.45 5.74 -20.07
CA MET A 61 9.43 6.30 -19.14
C MET A 61 9.69 7.80 -19.38
N SER A 62 9.51 8.28 -20.62
CA SER A 62 9.58 9.71 -20.93
C SER A 62 8.46 10.48 -20.27
N GLN A 63 7.22 9.99 -20.30
CA GLN A 63 6.07 10.63 -19.65
C GLN A 63 6.25 10.74 -18.13
N PHE A 64 6.75 9.69 -17.47
CA PHE A 64 7.11 9.75 -16.06
C PHE A 64 8.15 10.85 -15.79
N ARG A 65 9.21 10.86 -16.59
CA ARG A 65 10.29 11.83 -16.44
C ARG A 65 9.80 13.27 -16.65
N ASP A 66 9.02 13.50 -17.69
CA ASP A 66 8.55 14.85 -18.04
C ASP A 66 7.67 15.45 -16.94
N VAL A 67 6.77 14.65 -16.38
CA VAL A 67 5.89 15.09 -15.28
C VAL A 67 6.67 15.31 -13.98
N MET A 68 7.68 14.45 -13.69
CA MET A 68 8.52 14.64 -12.50
C MET A 68 9.42 15.87 -12.59
N LEU A 69 9.94 16.18 -13.80
CA LEU A 69 10.76 17.36 -14.02
C LEU A 69 9.95 18.66 -14.07
N ALA A 70 8.67 18.59 -14.41
CA ALA A 70 7.78 19.75 -14.46
C ALA A 70 7.38 20.28 -13.07
N ARG A 71 7.76 19.62 -11.98
CA ARG A 71 7.46 20.08 -10.62
C ARG A 71 8.17 21.38 -10.29
N PRO A 72 7.49 22.30 -9.58
CA PRO A 72 8.09 23.55 -9.18
C PRO A 72 9.24 23.34 -8.19
N PRO A 73 10.21 24.28 -8.13
CA PRO A 73 11.29 24.24 -7.14
C PRO A 73 10.75 24.19 -5.70
N GLY A 74 11.29 23.32 -4.89
CA GLY A 74 10.86 23.05 -3.51
C GLY A 74 9.85 21.92 -3.37
N GLU A 75 9.41 21.31 -4.48
CA GLU A 75 8.45 20.19 -4.49
C GLU A 75 8.93 19.02 -5.36
N SER A 76 10.22 18.84 -5.49
CA SER A 76 10.81 17.85 -6.39
C SER A 76 10.51 16.42 -5.95
N PHE A 77 10.12 15.55 -6.88
CA PHE A 77 10.03 14.11 -6.67
C PHE A 77 11.32 13.35 -6.96
N ILE A 78 12.29 14.02 -7.59
CA ILE A 78 13.57 13.42 -8.00
C ILE A 78 14.67 13.78 -7.02
N ASN A 79 14.69 15.02 -6.55
CA ASN A 79 15.71 15.50 -5.64
C ASN A 79 15.19 15.53 -4.19
N PRO A 80 15.62 14.61 -3.32
CA PRO A 80 15.14 14.56 -1.94
C PRO A 80 15.54 15.76 -1.08
N PHE A 81 16.47 16.60 -1.56
CA PHE A 81 16.88 17.83 -0.88
C PHE A 81 16.11 19.08 -1.34
N ASP A 82 15.33 18.97 -2.40
CA ASP A 82 14.46 20.03 -2.92
C ASP A 82 12.99 19.80 -2.56
N THR A 83 12.71 19.70 -1.28
CA THR A 83 11.39 19.37 -0.71
C THR A 83 10.90 20.40 0.29
N GLY A 84 11.51 21.59 0.30
CA GLY A 84 11.27 22.62 1.34
C GLY A 84 9.87 23.21 1.37
N LYS A 85 9.06 23.04 0.31
CA LYS A 85 7.67 23.47 0.23
C LYS A 85 6.65 22.38 0.53
N LEU A 86 7.10 21.13 0.67
CA LEU A 86 6.21 20.02 1.05
C LEU A 86 5.91 20.13 2.55
N THR A 87 4.64 20.31 2.89
CA THR A 87 4.18 20.49 4.27
C THR A 87 4.32 19.23 5.11
N ASP A 88 4.22 18.06 4.47
CA ASP A 88 4.17 16.76 5.15
C ASP A 88 5.52 16.00 5.09
N PHE A 89 6.55 16.58 4.49
CA PHE A 89 7.85 15.97 4.36
C PHE A 89 8.93 16.81 5.02
N ASN A 90 9.65 16.21 5.98
CA ASN A 90 10.90 16.76 6.50
C ASN A 90 11.93 15.67 6.70
N ILE A 91 13.20 16.06 6.70
CA ILE A 91 14.33 15.14 6.84
C ILE A 91 14.31 14.39 8.19
N LEU A 92 13.77 15.00 9.23
CA LEU A 92 13.63 14.37 10.55
C LEU A 92 12.68 13.18 10.49
N PHE A 93 11.57 13.29 9.72
CA PHE A 93 10.65 12.18 9.49
C PHE A 93 11.35 10.99 8.84
N VAL A 94 12.27 11.22 7.89
CA VAL A 94 13.04 10.14 7.25
C VAL A 94 13.91 9.43 8.28
N PHE A 95 14.63 10.15 9.12
CA PHE A 95 15.45 9.56 10.19
C PHE A 95 14.60 8.77 11.19
N ILE A 96 13.50 9.35 11.66
CA ILE A 96 12.55 8.66 12.56
C ILE A 96 12.00 7.40 11.91
N SER A 97 11.66 7.45 10.62
CA SER A 97 11.14 6.29 9.86
C SER A 97 12.17 5.17 9.74
N ILE A 98 13.46 5.50 9.56
CA ILE A 98 14.55 4.52 9.54
C ILE A 98 14.64 3.81 10.91
N PHE A 99 14.68 4.58 12.01
CA PHE A 99 14.70 4.00 13.36
C PHE A 99 13.45 3.19 13.66
N ALA A 100 12.27 3.69 13.30
CA ALA A 100 11.01 2.97 13.46
C ALA A 100 10.97 1.67 12.64
N ALA A 101 11.53 1.66 11.43
CA ALA A 101 11.63 0.46 10.60
C ALA A 101 12.56 -0.60 11.22
N ILE A 102 13.70 -0.19 11.77
CA ILE A 102 14.62 -1.09 12.50
C ILE A 102 13.92 -1.65 13.74
N TYR A 103 13.31 -0.78 14.55
CA TYR A 103 12.63 -1.17 15.78
C TYR A 103 11.47 -2.13 15.52
N SER A 104 10.60 -1.82 14.56
CA SER A 104 9.43 -2.65 14.23
C SER A 104 9.83 -4.04 13.72
N ARG A 105 10.96 -4.17 13.04
CA ARG A 105 11.46 -5.47 12.57
C ARG A 105 12.02 -6.34 13.70
N MET A 106 12.65 -5.74 14.70
CA MET A 106 13.28 -6.47 15.79
C MET A 106 12.36 -6.71 16.98
N ALA A 107 11.41 -5.83 17.25
CA ALA A 107 10.63 -5.82 18.47
C ALA A 107 9.13 -6.14 18.26
N TRP A 108 8.65 -6.23 17.02
CA TRP A 108 7.24 -6.50 16.80
C TRP A 108 6.89 -7.95 17.09
N GLN A 109 6.09 -8.14 18.14
CA GLN A 109 5.67 -9.47 18.62
C GLN A 109 4.88 -10.27 17.57
N GLY A 110 4.20 -9.63 16.63
CA GLY A 110 3.49 -10.29 15.54
C GLY A 110 4.37 -11.21 14.67
N ASN A 111 5.68 -10.96 14.63
CA ASN A 111 6.62 -11.81 13.90
C ASN A 111 7.21 -12.95 14.75
N SER A 112 6.99 -12.97 16.06
CA SER A 112 7.62 -13.96 16.96
C SER A 112 7.22 -15.39 16.63
N GLY A 113 5.97 -15.62 16.29
CA GLY A 113 5.47 -16.93 15.90
C GLY A 113 6.12 -17.46 14.63
N TYR A 114 6.31 -16.62 13.62
CA TYR A 114 7.03 -16.99 12.38
C TYR A 114 8.51 -17.24 12.65
N ASN A 115 9.12 -16.42 13.48
CA ASN A 115 10.53 -16.55 13.83
C ASN A 115 10.81 -17.84 14.62
N SER A 116 9.88 -18.28 15.47
CA SER A 116 10.01 -19.50 16.26
C SER A 116 9.66 -20.80 15.52
N ALA A 117 9.09 -20.72 14.32
CA ALA A 117 8.69 -21.86 13.52
C ALA A 117 9.84 -22.51 12.73
N GLY A 118 10.99 -21.86 12.62
CA GLY A 118 12.18 -22.42 11.98
C GLY A 118 12.77 -23.56 12.80
N ALA A 119 13.09 -24.71 12.15
CA ALA A 119 13.73 -25.84 12.80
C ALA A 119 15.18 -25.56 13.22
N SER A 120 15.79 -24.52 12.65
CA SER A 120 17.15 -24.09 12.97
C SER A 120 17.30 -22.57 12.83
N PRO A 121 18.30 -21.94 13.51
CA PRO A 121 18.61 -20.53 13.33
C PRO A 121 18.94 -20.16 11.88
N HIS A 122 19.50 -21.09 11.12
CA HIS A 122 19.80 -20.90 9.71
C HIS A 122 18.51 -20.78 8.87
N GLU A 123 17.55 -21.68 9.07
CA GLU A 123 16.26 -21.63 8.38
C GLU A 123 15.48 -20.36 8.69
N GLN A 124 15.48 -19.93 9.96
CA GLN A 124 14.88 -18.66 10.37
C GLN A 124 15.51 -17.49 9.64
N LYS A 125 16.84 -17.43 9.57
CA LYS A 125 17.55 -16.36 8.87
C LYS A 125 17.25 -16.38 7.37
N MET A 126 17.25 -17.55 6.75
CA MET A 126 16.92 -17.70 5.32
C MET A 126 15.47 -17.32 5.03
N GLY A 127 14.53 -17.72 5.89
CA GLY A 127 13.13 -17.32 5.80
C GLY A 127 12.97 -15.79 5.87
N GLY A 128 13.72 -15.12 6.75
CA GLY A 128 13.79 -13.66 6.82
C GLY A 128 14.30 -13.03 5.53
N VAL A 129 15.42 -13.53 4.98
CA VAL A 129 16.00 -13.03 3.71
C VAL A 129 15.02 -13.17 2.55
N LEU A 130 14.36 -14.32 2.42
CA LEU A 130 13.34 -14.54 1.39
C LEU A 130 12.11 -13.66 1.60
N GLY A 131 11.73 -13.41 2.86
CA GLY A 131 10.65 -12.48 3.19
C GLY A 131 10.96 -11.03 2.79
N TYR A 132 12.21 -10.59 2.93
CA TYR A 132 12.65 -9.28 2.45
C TYR A 132 12.62 -9.16 0.93
N TRP A 133 13.05 -10.19 0.22
CA TRP A 133 12.95 -10.24 -1.23
C TRP A 133 11.49 -10.09 -1.69
N ARG A 134 10.61 -10.77 -0.99
CA ARG A 134 9.17 -10.65 -1.19
C ARG A 134 8.66 -9.21 -0.96
N ALA A 135 9.03 -8.58 0.15
CA ALA A 135 8.62 -7.22 0.48
C ALA A 135 9.12 -6.18 -0.55
N GLY A 136 10.25 -6.46 -1.22
CA GLY A 136 10.81 -5.61 -2.26
C GLY A 136 9.84 -5.33 -3.41
N PHE A 137 9.06 -6.30 -3.84
CA PHE A 137 8.05 -6.13 -4.88
C PHE A 137 6.97 -5.12 -4.50
N VAL A 138 6.44 -5.22 -3.29
CA VAL A 138 5.43 -4.27 -2.78
C VAL A 138 6.03 -2.87 -2.64
N THR A 139 7.27 -2.78 -2.17
CA THR A 139 7.97 -1.51 -1.99
C THR A 139 8.19 -0.77 -3.32
N VAL A 140 8.39 -1.47 -4.42
CA VAL A 140 8.51 -0.87 -5.75
C VAL A 140 7.13 -0.57 -6.36
N MET A 141 6.15 -1.44 -6.16
CA MET A 141 4.82 -1.29 -6.74
C MET A 141 4.09 -0.05 -6.21
N VAL A 142 4.15 0.23 -4.92
CA VAL A 142 3.42 1.37 -4.33
C VAL A 142 3.87 2.71 -4.92
N PRO A 143 5.17 3.05 -4.96
CA PRO A 143 5.63 4.26 -5.65
C PRO A 143 5.26 4.28 -7.13
N LEU A 144 5.35 3.14 -7.82
CA LEU A 144 5.02 3.07 -9.24
C LEU A 144 3.55 3.39 -9.51
N LEU A 145 2.63 2.92 -8.65
CA LEU A 145 1.21 3.29 -8.69
C LEU A 145 1.01 4.79 -8.48
N VAL A 146 1.69 5.37 -7.50
CA VAL A 146 1.61 6.80 -7.20
C VAL A 146 2.12 7.62 -8.39
N TYR A 147 3.26 7.25 -8.95
CA TYR A 147 3.82 7.93 -10.13
C TYR A 147 2.95 7.75 -11.37
N GLY A 148 2.36 6.56 -11.56
CA GLY A 148 1.40 6.31 -12.64
C GLY A 148 0.17 7.19 -12.52
N ALA A 149 -0.45 7.25 -11.35
CA ALA A 149 -1.61 8.10 -11.10
C ALA A 149 -1.27 9.60 -11.27
N TYR A 150 -0.11 10.03 -10.77
CA TYR A 150 0.34 11.41 -10.92
C TYR A 150 0.61 11.77 -12.38
N THR A 151 1.21 10.87 -13.14
CA THR A 151 1.45 11.06 -14.59
C THR A 151 0.14 11.12 -15.36
N PHE A 152 -0.81 10.25 -15.06
CA PHE A 152 -2.14 10.28 -15.65
C PHE A 152 -2.85 11.63 -15.44
N LEU A 153 -2.77 12.18 -14.24
CA LEU A 153 -3.47 13.43 -13.91
C LEU A 153 -2.78 14.69 -14.46
N ASN A 154 -1.46 14.65 -14.72
CA ASN A 154 -0.69 15.85 -15.02
C ASN A 154 -0.02 15.85 -16.42
N HIS A 155 0.03 14.72 -17.12
CA HIS A 155 0.64 14.68 -18.44
C HIS A 155 -0.33 15.11 -19.54
N PRO A 156 0.08 15.93 -20.51
CA PRO A 156 -0.79 16.45 -21.60
C PRO A 156 -1.49 15.37 -22.41
N ASP A 157 -0.85 14.23 -22.65
CA ASP A 157 -1.41 13.11 -23.42
C ASP A 157 -2.70 12.54 -22.79
N PHE A 158 -2.86 12.67 -21.48
CA PHE A 158 -4.01 12.15 -20.73
C PHE A 158 -5.00 13.25 -20.30
N ALA A 159 -4.79 14.49 -20.72
CA ALA A 159 -5.56 15.65 -20.25
C ALA A 159 -7.09 15.48 -20.40
N ALA A 160 -7.54 14.86 -21.50
CA ALA A 160 -8.96 14.62 -21.74
C ALA A 160 -9.57 13.63 -20.73
N GLN A 161 -8.89 12.50 -20.48
CA GLN A 161 -9.34 11.49 -19.53
C GLN A 161 -9.19 11.97 -18.08
N ALA A 162 -8.09 12.66 -17.78
CA ALA A 162 -7.86 13.27 -16.48
C ALA A 162 -8.93 14.33 -16.14
N GLY A 163 -9.37 15.09 -17.12
CA GLY A 163 -10.46 16.07 -16.96
C GLY A 163 -11.78 15.40 -16.53
N LEU A 164 -12.13 14.26 -17.11
CA LEU A 164 -13.33 13.52 -16.72
C LEU A 164 -13.25 12.99 -15.28
N VAL A 165 -12.10 12.42 -14.91
CA VAL A 165 -11.87 11.91 -13.56
C VAL A 165 -11.90 13.05 -12.53
N ASN A 166 -11.28 14.17 -12.82
CA ASN A 166 -11.30 15.33 -11.94
C ASN A 166 -12.71 15.92 -11.75
N ALA A 167 -13.53 15.94 -12.80
CA ALA A 167 -14.91 16.39 -12.71
C ALA A 167 -15.74 15.44 -11.81
N GLU A 168 -15.61 14.13 -11.99
CA GLU A 168 -16.29 13.14 -11.15
C GLU A 168 -15.83 13.19 -9.69
N LEU A 169 -14.53 13.38 -9.45
CA LEU A 169 -13.99 13.54 -8.10
C LEU A 169 -14.51 14.80 -7.42
N ALA A 170 -14.60 15.92 -8.15
CA ALA A 170 -15.13 17.17 -7.62
C ALA A 170 -16.60 17.02 -7.21
N GLU A 171 -17.41 16.33 -8.01
CA GLU A 171 -18.82 16.04 -7.69
C GLU A 171 -18.95 15.19 -6.44
N ARG A 172 -18.14 14.12 -6.31
CA ARG A 172 -18.13 13.24 -5.12
C ARG A 172 -17.71 13.97 -3.85
N ILE A 173 -16.67 14.81 -3.92
CA ILE A 173 -16.21 15.60 -2.77
C ILE A 173 -17.30 16.59 -2.31
N GLN A 174 -18.02 17.21 -3.23
CA GLN A 174 -19.15 18.08 -2.89
C GLN A 174 -20.28 17.30 -2.21
N PHE A 175 -20.59 16.10 -2.69
CA PHE A 175 -21.61 15.24 -2.10
C PHE A 175 -21.24 14.81 -0.68
N ASP A 176 -20.00 14.35 -0.46
CA ASP A 176 -19.52 13.96 0.87
C ASP A 176 -19.44 15.13 1.86
N SER A 177 -19.06 16.31 1.39
CA SER A 177 -19.04 17.51 2.24
C SER A 177 -20.45 17.94 2.67
N ALA A 178 -21.44 17.81 1.80
CA ALA A 178 -22.84 18.08 2.13
C ALA A 178 -23.40 17.03 3.13
N ALA A 179 -23.06 15.76 2.97
CA ALA A 179 -23.48 14.68 3.87
C ALA A 179 -22.86 14.75 5.27
N THR A 180 -21.71 15.41 5.42
CA THR A 180 -21.02 15.55 6.72
C THR A 180 -21.53 16.75 7.53
N THR A 181 -22.31 17.63 6.92
CA THR A 181 -22.87 18.84 7.54
C THR A 181 -24.32 18.66 8.03
N GLU A 182 -24.95 17.53 7.81
CA GLU A 182 -26.23 17.07 8.38
C GLU A 182 -26.00 16.12 9.58
#